data_47f0ddea958ffe5788f4fb8c4426cb21
#
_entry.id   47f0ddea958ffe5788f4fb8c4426cb21
#
_cell.length_a   1.000
_cell.length_b   1.000
_cell.length_c   1.000
_cell.angle_alpha   90.00
_cell.angle_beta   90.00
_cell.angle_gamma   90.00
#
_symmetry.space_group_name_H-M   'P 1'
#
loop_
_entity.id
_entity.type
_entity.pdbx_description
1 polymer ?
#
loop_
_entity_poly.entity_id
_entity_poly.type
_entity_poly.pdbx_seq_one_letter_code
_entity_poly.pdbx_strand_id
1 'polypeptide(L)'
;MGAKFHKTFVLAARIAFLVYVGMVVYVCFGHFDDLPDMSRPIWGIPQDKIIHFIMFFPFPIIAALALDLRPARYGKAFLEVLMLLVCGLAIAAATEIGQGFTDYRDPSVWDWVADISALVGSTLIVLTVLLIKVRRSCRNTAASAS
;
A
#
# COMPACT_ATOMS: atom_id res chain seq x y z
N MET A 1 -20.43 6.41 16.37
CA MET A 1 -19.80 5.07 16.34
C MET A 1 -19.03 4.90 17.65
N GLY A 2 -19.38 3.91 18.50
CA GLY A 2 -18.83 3.82 19.88
C GLY A 2 -17.32 3.60 19.89
N ALA A 3 -16.62 4.11 20.92
CA ALA A 3 -15.17 4.02 21.08
C ALA A 3 -14.65 2.56 21.03
N LYS A 4 -15.45 1.59 21.52
CA LYS A 4 -15.14 0.16 21.43
C LYS A 4 -15.05 -0.32 19.98
N PHE A 5 -16.05 0.00 19.16
CA PHE A 5 -16.07 -0.40 17.74
C PHE A 5 -14.86 0.15 16.97
N HIS A 6 -14.50 1.41 17.25
CA HIS A 6 -13.33 2.01 16.61
C HIS A 6 -12.02 1.30 16.99
N LYS A 7 -11.82 0.99 18.29
CA LYS A 7 -10.62 0.24 18.74
C LYS A 7 -10.54 -1.15 18.11
N THR A 8 -11.67 -1.86 18.02
CA THR A 8 -11.73 -3.18 17.37
C THR A 8 -11.40 -3.09 15.89
N PHE A 9 -11.93 -2.07 15.18
CA PHE A 9 -11.63 -1.83 13.77
C PHE A 9 -10.14 -1.57 13.53
N VAL A 10 -9.52 -0.70 14.32
CA VAL A 10 -8.07 -0.40 14.21
C VAL A 10 -7.23 -1.64 14.50
N LEU A 11 -7.60 -2.43 15.51
CA LEU A 11 -6.90 -3.69 15.81
C LEU A 11 -7.02 -4.68 14.63
N ALA A 12 -8.21 -4.85 14.07
CA ALA A 12 -8.42 -5.69 12.88
C ALA A 12 -7.59 -5.20 11.69
N ALA A 13 -7.53 -3.89 11.45
CA ALA A 13 -6.71 -3.30 10.39
C ALA A 13 -5.20 -3.57 10.59
N ARG A 14 -4.71 -3.53 11.84
CA ARG A 14 -3.31 -3.87 12.17
C ARG A 14 -3.01 -5.34 11.93
N ILE A 15 -3.91 -6.23 12.32
CA ILE A 15 -3.76 -7.67 12.06
C ILE A 15 -3.77 -7.91 10.54
N ALA A 16 -4.71 -7.31 9.82
CA ALA A 16 -4.78 -7.41 8.36
C ALA A 16 -3.50 -6.89 7.69
N PHE A 17 -2.93 -5.80 8.19
CA PHE A 17 -1.66 -5.27 7.68
C PHE A 17 -0.50 -6.25 7.89
N LEU A 18 -0.38 -6.86 9.08
CA LEU A 18 0.66 -7.86 9.35
C LEU A 18 0.51 -9.11 8.47
N VAL A 19 -0.71 -9.61 8.31
CA VAL A 19 -1.01 -10.74 7.42
C VAL A 19 -0.67 -10.39 5.97
N TYR A 20 -1.05 -9.19 5.53
CA TYR A 20 -0.74 -8.68 4.20
C TYR A 20 0.78 -8.60 3.95
N VAL A 21 1.55 -8.03 4.88
CA VAL A 21 3.03 -7.97 4.75
C VAL A 21 3.62 -9.37 4.71
N GLY A 22 3.15 -10.29 5.54
CA GLY A 22 3.57 -11.69 5.51
C GLY A 22 3.26 -12.36 4.16
N MET A 23 2.10 -12.08 3.58
CA MET A 23 1.72 -12.57 2.24
C MET A 23 2.63 -11.99 1.14
N VAL A 24 2.95 -10.69 1.19
CA VAL A 24 3.88 -10.05 0.25
C VAL A 24 5.25 -10.74 0.31
N VAL A 25 5.80 -10.93 1.52
CA VAL A 25 7.08 -11.62 1.71
C VAL A 25 7.01 -13.05 1.17
N TYR A 26 5.93 -13.77 1.48
CA TYR A 26 5.74 -15.14 1.00
C TYR A 26 5.67 -15.22 -0.53
N VAL A 27 4.96 -14.31 -1.19
CA VAL A 27 4.85 -14.27 -2.67
C VAL A 27 6.18 -13.85 -3.31
N CYS A 28 6.92 -12.91 -2.69
CA CYS A 28 8.21 -12.44 -3.21
C CYS A 28 9.31 -13.51 -3.12
N PHE A 29 9.33 -14.28 -2.02
CA PHE A 29 10.44 -15.20 -1.70
C PHE A 29 10.03 -16.68 -1.68
N GLY A 30 8.75 -16.98 -1.89
CA GLY A 30 8.28 -18.37 -2.01
C GLY A 30 8.84 -19.04 -3.26
N HIS A 31 9.29 -20.28 -3.11
CA HIS A 31 9.65 -21.16 -4.22
C HIS A 31 8.40 -21.90 -4.68
N PHE A 32 7.98 -21.66 -5.91
CA PHE A 32 6.73 -22.22 -6.46
C PHE A 32 7.09 -23.05 -7.70
N ASP A 33 7.34 -24.34 -7.52
CA ASP A 33 7.77 -25.26 -8.60
C ASP A 33 6.69 -25.51 -9.67
N ASP A 34 5.41 -25.33 -9.31
CA ASP A 34 4.25 -25.65 -10.15
C ASP A 34 3.50 -24.41 -10.68
N LEU A 35 4.11 -23.22 -10.66
CA LEU A 35 3.42 -22.07 -11.24
C LEU A 35 3.32 -22.20 -12.77
N PRO A 36 2.12 -21.95 -13.34
CA PRO A 36 1.99 -21.88 -14.79
C PRO A 36 2.93 -20.81 -15.36
N ASP A 37 3.41 -21.05 -16.58
CA ASP A 37 4.27 -20.13 -17.31
C ASP A 37 3.67 -18.69 -17.32
N MET A 38 4.20 -17.83 -16.44
CA MET A 38 3.73 -16.46 -16.26
C MET A 38 4.26 -15.51 -17.35
N SER A 39 5.04 -16.02 -18.31
CA SER A 39 5.54 -15.24 -19.45
C SER A 39 4.44 -14.88 -20.44
N ARG A 40 3.26 -15.54 -20.37
CA ARG A 40 2.14 -15.26 -21.26
C ARG A 40 1.53 -13.90 -20.94
N PRO A 41 1.53 -12.94 -21.87
CA PRO A 41 1.01 -11.63 -21.59
C PRO A 41 -0.52 -11.64 -21.51
N ILE A 42 -1.09 -10.90 -20.54
CA ILE A 42 -2.50 -10.53 -20.50
C ILE A 42 -2.61 -9.10 -21.02
N TRP A 43 -3.33 -8.91 -22.13
CA TRP A 43 -3.42 -7.61 -22.82
C TRP A 43 -2.06 -6.98 -23.19
N GLY A 44 -1.07 -7.82 -23.50
CA GLY A 44 0.28 -7.34 -23.84
C GLY A 44 1.18 -7.01 -22.65
N ILE A 45 0.70 -7.19 -21.41
CA ILE A 45 1.46 -6.99 -20.18
C ILE A 45 1.83 -8.36 -19.60
N PRO A 46 3.11 -8.63 -19.29
CA PRO A 46 3.52 -9.87 -18.62
C PRO A 46 2.79 -10.04 -17.29
N GLN A 47 2.40 -11.29 -16.95
CA GLN A 47 1.58 -11.57 -15.77
C GLN A 47 2.30 -11.22 -14.45
N ASP A 48 3.61 -11.40 -14.40
CA ASP A 48 4.47 -11.02 -13.26
C ASP A 48 4.30 -9.54 -12.88
N LYS A 49 4.27 -8.63 -13.87
CA LYS A 49 4.07 -7.18 -13.65
C LYS A 49 2.69 -6.87 -13.06
N ILE A 50 1.68 -7.61 -13.52
CA ILE A 50 0.31 -7.47 -12.99
C ILE A 50 0.27 -7.93 -11.52
N ILE A 51 0.98 -9.01 -11.19
CA ILE A 51 1.07 -9.53 -9.82
C ILE A 51 1.77 -8.51 -8.92
N HIS A 52 2.91 -7.95 -9.34
CA HIS A 52 3.62 -6.89 -8.62
C HIS A 52 2.71 -5.70 -8.36
N PHE A 53 2.02 -5.18 -9.39
CA PHE A 53 1.07 -4.09 -9.24
C PHE A 53 -0.04 -4.40 -8.23
N ILE A 54 -0.71 -5.55 -8.35
CA ILE A 54 -1.80 -5.96 -7.44
C ILE A 54 -1.28 -6.15 -6.02
N MET A 55 -0.05 -6.65 -5.88
CA MET A 55 0.56 -6.90 -4.59
C MET A 55 0.89 -5.60 -3.84
N PHE A 56 1.41 -4.56 -4.51
CA PHE A 56 1.79 -3.30 -3.85
C PHE A 56 0.66 -2.26 -3.78
N PHE A 57 -0.38 -2.36 -4.62
CA PHE A 57 -1.49 -1.42 -4.63
C PHE A 57 -2.23 -1.30 -3.27
N PRO A 58 -2.51 -2.37 -2.50
CA PRO A 58 -3.19 -2.26 -1.22
C PRO A 58 -2.34 -1.65 -0.11
N PHE A 59 -1.01 -1.62 -0.23
CA PHE A 59 -0.09 -1.23 0.84
C PHE A 59 -0.42 0.12 1.50
N PRO A 60 -0.48 1.26 0.76
CA PRO A 60 -0.77 2.55 1.38
C PRO A 60 -2.16 2.60 2.03
N ILE A 61 -3.13 1.90 1.46
CA ILE A 61 -4.52 1.88 1.95
C ILE A 61 -4.60 1.15 3.29
N ILE A 62 -4.07 -0.08 3.34
CA ILE A 62 -4.11 -0.91 4.54
C ILE A 62 -3.24 -0.30 5.65
N ALA A 63 -2.06 0.24 5.29
CA ALA A 63 -1.18 0.93 6.22
C ALA A 63 -1.84 2.19 6.82
N ALA A 64 -2.53 3.00 6.01
CA ALA A 64 -3.26 4.18 6.48
C ALA A 64 -4.37 3.81 7.49
N LEU A 65 -5.07 2.69 7.27
CA LEU A 65 -6.08 2.17 8.17
C LEU A 65 -5.47 1.61 9.47
N ALA A 66 -4.37 0.86 9.37
CA ALA A 66 -3.67 0.27 10.52
C ALA A 66 -3.03 1.33 11.43
N LEU A 67 -2.53 2.42 10.85
CA LEU A 67 -1.97 3.58 11.56
C LEU A 67 -3.05 4.54 12.07
N ASP A 68 -4.32 4.33 11.71
CA ASP A 68 -5.45 5.19 12.07
C ASP A 68 -5.20 6.67 11.72
N LEU A 69 -4.76 6.95 10.49
CA LEU A 69 -4.39 8.29 10.07
C LEU A 69 -5.57 9.26 10.14
N ARG A 70 -5.41 10.31 10.96
CA ARG A 70 -6.42 11.35 11.22
C ARG A 70 -5.79 12.73 11.25
N PRO A 71 -5.26 13.22 10.13
CA PRO A 71 -4.63 14.51 10.10
C PRO A 71 -5.64 15.63 10.41
N ALA A 72 -5.23 16.57 11.28
CA ALA A 72 -6.02 17.76 11.61
C ALA A 72 -5.82 18.90 10.61
N ARG A 73 -4.74 18.87 9.80
CA ARG A 73 -4.33 19.91 8.86
C ARG A 73 -3.83 19.32 7.57
N TYR A 74 -3.94 20.06 6.47
CA TYR A 74 -3.49 19.64 5.15
C TYR A 74 -2.01 19.25 5.10
N GLY A 75 -1.13 20.05 5.72
CA GLY A 75 0.32 19.77 5.77
C GLY A 75 0.62 18.44 6.48
N LYS A 76 -0.12 18.09 7.55
CA LYS A 76 0.04 16.82 8.24
C LYS A 76 -0.45 15.66 7.36
N ALA A 77 -1.57 15.82 6.65
CA ALA A 77 -2.06 14.81 5.71
C ALA A 77 -1.02 14.51 4.63
N PHE A 78 -0.41 15.56 4.08
CA PHE A 78 0.62 15.40 3.05
C PHE A 78 1.87 14.68 3.59
N LEU A 79 2.33 15.04 4.78
CA LEU A 79 3.49 14.39 5.41
C LEU A 79 3.22 12.91 5.72
N GLU A 80 2.05 12.57 6.29
CA GLU A 80 1.68 11.19 6.60
C GLU A 80 1.64 10.33 5.33
N VAL A 81 1.07 10.86 4.24
CA VAL A 81 0.99 10.17 2.96
C VAL A 81 2.36 10.03 2.29
N LEU A 82 3.20 11.07 2.38
CA LEU A 82 4.58 11.00 1.88
C LEU A 82 5.38 9.91 2.62
N MET A 83 5.22 9.79 3.93
CA MET A 83 5.85 8.73 4.72
C MET A 83 5.37 7.34 4.29
N LEU A 84 4.07 7.16 4.01
CA LEU A 84 3.54 5.89 3.48
C LEU A 84 4.17 5.54 2.13
N LEU A 85 4.27 6.52 1.22
CA LEU A 85 4.90 6.32 -0.08
C LEU A 85 6.37 5.92 0.06
N VAL A 86 7.13 6.65 0.86
CA VAL A 86 8.57 6.37 1.07
C VAL A 86 8.76 4.98 1.68
N CYS A 87 7.95 4.60 2.69
CA CYS A 87 8.01 3.26 3.28
C CYS A 87 7.66 2.18 2.24
N GLY A 88 6.62 2.39 1.44
CA GLY A 88 6.23 1.46 0.38
C GLY A 88 7.34 1.28 -0.67
N LEU A 89 7.94 2.37 -1.13
CA LEU A 89 9.06 2.34 -2.07
C LEU A 89 10.29 1.63 -1.49
N ALA A 90 10.57 1.84 -0.20
CA ALA A 90 11.68 1.16 0.48
C ALA A 90 11.44 -0.36 0.57
N ILE A 91 10.20 -0.78 0.84
CA ILE A 91 9.82 -2.20 0.86
C ILE A 91 9.90 -2.79 -0.54
N ALA A 92 9.37 -2.12 -1.56
CA ALA A 92 9.47 -2.56 -2.96
C ALA A 92 10.93 -2.72 -3.41
N ALA A 93 11.79 -1.76 -3.09
CA ALA A 93 13.21 -1.87 -3.38
C ALA A 93 13.87 -3.03 -2.62
N ALA A 94 13.52 -3.22 -1.35
CA ALA A 94 14.07 -4.31 -0.54
C ALA A 94 13.63 -5.70 -1.05
N THR A 95 12.39 -5.86 -1.50
CA THR A 95 11.90 -7.11 -2.10
C THR A 95 12.62 -7.42 -3.40
N GLU A 96 12.79 -6.44 -4.28
CA GLU A 96 13.48 -6.61 -5.57
C GLU A 96 14.97 -6.96 -5.39
N ILE A 97 15.66 -6.23 -4.49
CA ILE A 97 17.06 -6.54 -4.14
C ILE A 97 17.15 -7.94 -3.53
N GLY A 98 16.21 -8.29 -2.65
CA GLY A 98 16.16 -9.61 -2.03
C GLY A 98 15.95 -10.74 -3.05
N GLN A 99 15.10 -10.53 -4.06
CA GLN A 99 14.87 -11.48 -5.16
C GLN A 99 16.14 -11.71 -5.99
N GLY A 100 16.98 -10.69 -6.16
CA GLY A 100 18.27 -10.81 -6.82
C GLY A 100 19.28 -11.72 -6.12
N PHE A 101 19.05 -12.13 -4.86
CA PHE A 101 19.83 -13.12 -4.15
C PHE A 101 19.26 -14.55 -4.22
N THR A 102 18.16 -14.75 -4.96
CA THR A 102 17.53 -16.05 -5.14
C THR A 102 17.84 -16.60 -6.52
N ASP A 103 18.17 -17.90 -6.61
CA ASP A 103 18.58 -18.55 -7.88
C ASP A 103 17.41 -18.80 -8.85
N TYR A 104 16.17 -18.55 -8.41
CA TYR A 104 14.93 -18.83 -9.16
C TYR A 104 14.13 -17.60 -9.55
N ARG A 105 14.65 -16.40 -9.30
CA ARG A 105 14.01 -15.14 -9.69
C ARG A 105 15.03 -14.19 -10.32
N ASP A 106 14.69 -13.65 -11.48
CA ASP A 106 15.48 -12.60 -12.11
C ASP A 106 14.90 -11.23 -11.75
N PRO A 107 15.66 -10.37 -11.04
CA PRO A 107 15.19 -9.02 -10.72
C PRO A 107 14.95 -8.23 -12.00
N SER A 108 13.81 -7.55 -12.07
CA SER A 108 13.39 -6.82 -13.25
C SER A 108 13.07 -5.37 -12.94
N VAL A 109 13.71 -4.45 -13.66
CA VAL A 109 13.39 -3.02 -13.55
C VAL A 109 11.92 -2.73 -13.82
N TRP A 110 11.27 -3.54 -14.66
CA TRP A 110 9.85 -3.40 -14.97
C TRP A 110 8.94 -3.82 -13.82
N ASP A 111 9.37 -4.75 -12.95
CA ASP A 111 8.65 -5.11 -11.72
C ASP A 111 8.65 -3.93 -10.77
N TRP A 112 9.80 -3.28 -10.64
CA TRP A 112 9.90 -2.06 -9.85
C TRP A 112 9.03 -0.92 -10.39
N VAL A 113 8.95 -0.76 -11.70
CA VAL A 113 8.03 0.21 -12.33
C VAL A 113 6.57 -0.12 -12.02
N ALA A 114 6.18 -1.39 -12.02
CA ALA A 114 4.84 -1.82 -11.65
C ALA A 114 4.53 -1.49 -10.17
N ASP A 115 5.47 -1.79 -9.26
CA ASP A 115 5.36 -1.50 -7.82
C ASP A 115 5.22 0.01 -7.55
N ILE A 116 6.08 0.83 -8.15
CA ILE A 116 6.03 2.29 -8.04
C ILE A 116 4.68 2.82 -8.55
N SER A 117 4.22 2.34 -9.70
CA SER A 117 2.94 2.77 -10.28
C SER A 117 1.76 2.44 -9.36
N ALA A 118 1.76 1.25 -8.76
CA ALA A 118 0.77 0.81 -7.79
C ALA A 118 0.79 1.68 -6.53
N LEU A 119 1.99 1.89 -5.95
CA LEU A 119 2.18 2.70 -4.75
C LEU A 119 1.77 4.15 -4.96
N VAL A 120 2.18 4.77 -6.06
CA VAL A 120 1.81 6.16 -6.38
C VAL A 120 0.29 6.28 -6.57
N GLY A 121 -0.31 5.40 -7.37
CA GLY A 121 -1.74 5.42 -7.65
C GLY A 121 -2.58 5.29 -6.37
N SER A 122 -2.28 4.30 -5.53
CA SER A 122 -3.01 4.08 -4.27
C SER A 122 -2.72 5.15 -3.21
N THR A 123 -1.51 5.70 -3.18
CA THR A 123 -1.14 6.82 -2.31
C THR A 123 -1.93 8.09 -2.64
N LEU A 124 -2.17 8.38 -3.93
CA LEU A 124 -3.03 9.49 -4.36
C LEU A 124 -4.49 9.29 -3.90
N ILE A 125 -4.98 8.07 -3.90
CA ILE A 125 -6.32 7.75 -3.36
C ILE A 125 -6.36 8.05 -1.87
N VAL A 126 -5.39 7.58 -1.09
CA VAL A 126 -5.29 7.84 0.36
C VAL A 126 -5.22 9.34 0.62
N LEU A 127 -4.36 10.08 -0.09
CA LEU A 127 -4.25 11.53 0.02
C LEU A 127 -5.59 12.22 -0.19
N THR A 128 -6.29 11.88 -1.28
CA THR A 128 -7.59 12.45 -1.61
C THR A 128 -8.60 12.24 -0.48
N VAL A 129 -8.67 11.02 0.06
CA VAL A 129 -9.57 10.70 1.18
C VAL A 129 -9.21 11.51 2.43
N LEU A 130 -7.92 11.65 2.78
CA LEU A 130 -7.49 12.42 3.94
C LEU A 130 -7.76 13.93 3.77
N LEU A 131 -7.53 14.48 2.59
CA LEU A 131 -7.84 15.90 2.30
C LEU A 131 -9.33 16.19 2.42
N ILE A 132 -10.20 15.28 1.95
CA ILE A 132 -11.66 15.40 2.11
C ILE A 132 -12.03 15.36 3.61
N LYS A 133 -11.42 14.48 4.41
CA LYS A 133 -11.64 14.42 5.86
C LYS A 133 -11.25 15.72 6.57
N VAL A 134 -10.05 16.26 6.27
CA VAL A 134 -9.58 17.54 6.81
C VAL A 134 -10.55 18.66 6.46
N ARG A 135 -10.95 18.77 5.18
CA ARG A 135 -11.90 19.80 4.72
C ARG A 135 -13.24 19.73 5.47
N ARG A 136 -13.78 18.51 5.65
CA ARG A 136 -15.04 18.32 6.39
C ARG A 136 -14.90 18.72 7.86
N SER A 137 -13.78 18.38 8.51
CA SER A 137 -13.50 18.75 9.89
C SER A 137 -13.44 20.27 10.06
N CYS A 138 -12.69 20.98 9.20
CA CYS A 138 -12.61 22.45 9.23
C CYS A 138 -13.99 23.12 9.07
N ARG A 139 -14.81 22.60 8.15
CA ARG A 139 -16.17 23.13 7.91
C ARG A 139 -17.08 22.96 9.13
N ASN A 140 -17.02 21.78 9.78
CA ASN A 140 -17.85 21.52 10.96
C ASN A 140 -17.45 22.40 12.14
N THR A 141 -16.14 22.67 12.33
CA THR A 141 -15.65 23.58 13.39
C THR A 141 -16.11 25.02 13.13
N ALA A 142 -16.08 25.49 11.87
CA ALA A 142 -16.56 26.81 11.51
C ALA A 142 -18.09 26.97 11.76
N ALA A 143 -18.88 25.95 11.42
CA ALA A 143 -20.33 25.95 11.63
C ALA A 143 -20.75 25.88 13.11
N SER A 144 -19.90 25.36 14.00
CA SER A 144 -20.16 25.34 15.44
C SER A 144 -19.74 26.62 16.19
N ALA A 145 -19.01 27.51 15.51
CA ALA A 145 -18.52 28.78 16.06
C ALA A 145 -19.38 30.00 15.62
N SER A 146 -20.33 29.79 14.72
CA SER A 146 -21.35 30.77 14.28
C SER A 146 -22.65 30.59 15.04
#